data_2ee00105631bc20267b999cd982a50d1
#
_entry.id   2ee00105631bc20267b999cd982a50d1
#
_cell.length_a   1.000
_cell.length_b   1.000
_cell.length_c   1.000
_cell.angle_alpha   90.00
_cell.angle_beta   90.00
_cell.angle_gamma   90.00
#
_symmetry.space_group_name_H-M   'P 1'
#
loop_
_entity.id
_entity.type
_entity.pdbx_description
1 polymer ?
#
loop_
_entity_poly.entity_id
_entity_poly.type
_entity_poly.pdbx_seq_one_letter_code
_entity_poly.pdbx_strand_id
1 'polypeptide(L)'
;ELLTKYCIKLYGQQKTKELLTAYKNNLFDNKGLAYIIGSQSLEFFCMYFLQDVYTGDDKAPLAPIHYELWEEIQNAILNTNGTKYEYILPRGTGKTTCITLPTAIWCALYNYKIYTVISSSIGATAEQFIANIKIALEDNIYIEKSFGNIINKKLRYNNEMIELDTKPLRTLIQSIPCASSFRGRSYNNRRIELALLDDFQNESELTSDKAKEDKWKRFSDDMRYALQKSNNHMFALGTLQMKGDFYDRLRQQPTCKVRIEKGLLVDDVDILFSIGLWKEFRSILMDTKNKYALDDAKEFYLQHNENMKLPLLWSEYWDSLDVALSYYENPASFKQEFQNDIEHIGEKVFKSIVTRTTAEIESEDFIKTILSIDPASSDRVSTKHDYYAFCVLSENYNSLKFARKSIIKDFELDDYINLTIQLLKDYPDITHLSIEKNVYSGADVSKLKEKIQREPDLIGRDITIINKHRTKNKDNRISAIVGDVNMGRIIFNEEDTAAIEQLSEFCGAKYSLHDDFPDCLADAVENIANVETVGKMKVFPLDYIGL
;
A
#
# COMPACT_ATOMS: atom_id res chain seq x y z
N GLU A 1 -40.49 -7.24 9.19
CA GLU A 1 -40.02 -8.14 8.14
C GLU A 1 -38.63 -8.69 8.47
N LEU A 2 -37.62 -7.82 8.70
CA LEU A 2 -36.25 -8.21 9.06
C LEU A 2 -36.22 -9.15 10.29
N LEU A 3 -36.85 -8.77 11.41
CA LEU A 3 -36.93 -9.57 12.62
C LEU A 3 -37.48 -10.98 12.34
N THR A 4 -38.57 -11.09 11.56
CA THR A 4 -39.19 -12.37 11.19
C THR A 4 -38.24 -13.23 10.37
N LYS A 5 -37.53 -12.64 9.39
CA LYS A 5 -36.52 -13.32 8.57
C LYS A 5 -35.43 -13.96 9.44
N TYR A 6 -34.88 -13.22 10.40
CA TYR A 6 -33.81 -13.73 11.27
C TYR A 6 -34.32 -14.69 12.34
N CYS A 7 -35.56 -14.53 12.85
CA CYS A 7 -36.17 -15.54 13.69
C CYS A 7 -36.29 -16.88 12.95
N ILE A 8 -36.72 -16.88 11.68
CA ILE A 8 -36.81 -18.09 10.88
C ILE A 8 -35.43 -18.69 10.63
N LYS A 9 -34.44 -17.88 10.33
CA LYS A 9 -33.04 -18.31 10.13
C LYS A 9 -32.48 -19.01 11.38
N LEU A 10 -32.75 -18.50 12.57
CA LEU A 10 -32.22 -19.02 13.83
C LEU A 10 -33.01 -20.19 14.42
N TYR A 11 -34.34 -20.17 14.32
CA TYR A 11 -35.22 -21.07 15.08
C TYR A 11 -36.19 -21.89 14.22
N GLY A 12 -36.25 -21.63 12.93
CA GLY A 12 -37.23 -22.24 12.02
C GLY A 12 -38.63 -21.63 12.12
N GLN A 13 -39.51 -22.00 11.19
CA GLN A 13 -40.84 -21.39 11.04
C GLN A 13 -41.77 -21.56 12.26
N GLN A 14 -41.82 -22.80 12.80
CA GLN A 14 -42.72 -23.11 13.91
C GLN A 14 -42.36 -22.30 15.18
N LYS A 15 -41.09 -22.32 15.55
CA LYS A 15 -40.63 -21.62 16.74
C LYS A 15 -40.73 -20.10 16.57
N THR A 16 -40.58 -19.61 15.34
CA THR A 16 -40.75 -18.18 15.04
C THR A 16 -42.20 -17.72 15.32
N LYS A 17 -43.22 -18.52 14.95
CA LYS A 17 -44.64 -18.20 15.27
C LYS A 17 -44.85 -18.14 16.77
N GLU A 18 -44.31 -19.07 17.52
CA GLU A 18 -44.39 -19.10 18.98
C GLU A 18 -43.73 -17.85 19.59
N LEU A 19 -42.52 -17.50 19.15
CA LEU A 19 -41.81 -16.31 19.64
C LEU A 19 -42.53 -15.01 19.31
N LEU A 20 -42.97 -14.84 18.07
CA LEU A 20 -43.72 -13.65 17.68
C LEU A 20 -45.04 -13.49 18.48
N THR A 21 -45.70 -14.60 18.82
CA THR A 21 -46.86 -14.61 19.66
C THR A 21 -46.53 -14.27 21.13
N ALA A 22 -45.48 -14.89 21.67
CA ALA A 22 -45.05 -14.68 23.04
C ALA A 22 -44.60 -13.22 23.28
N TYR A 23 -43.90 -12.65 22.31
CA TYR A 23 -43.37 -11.28 22.36
C TYR A 23 -44.25 -10.26 21.66
N LYS A 24 -45.52 -10.56 21.34
CA LYS A 24 -46.44 -9.70 20.61
C LYS A 24 -46.45 -8.24 21.09
N ASN A 25 -46.37 -8.03 22.41
CA ASN A 25 -46.40 -6.71 23.04
C ASN A 25 -45.01 -6.13 23.33
N ASN A 26 -43.96 -6.88 23.03
CA ASN A 26 -42.57 -6.47 23.26
C ASN A 26 -41.62 -7.02 22.18
N LEU A 27 -41.81 -6.56 20.95
CA LEU A 27 -40.92 -6.99 19.86
C LEU A 27 -39.59 -6.26 19.87
N PHE A 28 -39.57 -4.97 20.20
CA PHE A 28 -38.43 -4.06 19.98
C PHE A 28 -37.96 -3.31 21.23
N ASP A 29 -38.79 -3.24 22.28
CA ASP A 29 -38.50 -2.47 23.47
C ASP A 29 -37.87 -3.34 24.55
N ASN A 30 -37.22 -2.73 25.52
CA ASN A 30 -36.68 -3.28 26.77
C ASN A 30 -36.45 -4.81 26.81
N LYS A 31 -35.36 -5.24 26.19
CA LYS A 31 -34.96 -6.67 26.07
C LYS A 31 -36.03 -7.56 25.37
N GLY A 32 -36.77 -7.01 24.46
CA GLY A 32 -37.74 -7.70 23.64
C GLY A 32 -37.13 -8.69 22.65
N LEU A 33 -37.97 -9.14 21.70
CA LEU A 33 -37.54 -10.16 20.75
C LEU A 33 -36.35 -9.71 19.91
N ALA A 34 -36.27 -8.44 19.47
CA ALA A 34 -35.14 -7.92 18.72
C ALA A 34 -33.82 -7.99 19.53
N TYR A 35 -33.89 -7.69 20.84
CA TYR A 35 -32.72 -7.86 21.74
C TYR A 35 -32.25 -9.32 21.77
N ILE A 36 -33.18 -10.28 21.87
CA ILE A 36 -32.85 -11.71 21.91
C ILE A 36 -32.22 -12.17 20.58
N ILE A 37 -32.80 -11.79 19.45
CA ILE A 37 -32.25 -12.12 18.14
C ILE A 37 -30.88 -11.48 17.93
N GLY A 38 -30.72 -10.21 18.29
CA GLY A 38 -29.43 -9.50 18.20
C GLY A 38 -28.35 -10.09 19.09
N SER A 39 -28.70 -10.71 20.21
CA SER A 39 -27.71 -11.45 21.02
C SER A 39 -27.18 -12.72 20.34
N GLN A 40 -27.94 -13.31 19.44
CA GLN A 40 -27.61 -14.57 18.76
C GLN A 40 -27.07 -14.35 17.32
N SER A 41 -27.25 -13.14 16.79
CA SER A 41 -26.89 -12.81 15.40
C SER A 41 -26.24 -11.43 15.32
N LEU A 42 -24.93 -11.42 15.06
CA LEU A 42 -24.18 -10.19 14.78
C LEU A 42 -24.70 -9.53 13.49
N GLU A 43 -25.02 -10.34 12.48
CA GLU A 43 -25.63 -9.86 11.24
C GLU A 43 -26.93 -9.08 11.51
N PHE A 44 -27.86 -9.67 12.28
CA PHE A 44 -29.08 -8.96 12.65
C PHE A 44 -28.79 -7.71 13.49
N PHE A 45 -27.82 -7.80 14.39
CA PHE A 45 -27.42 -6.65 15.19
C PHE A 45 -26.95 -5.48 14.31
N CYS A 46 -26.10 -5.74 13.33
CA CYS A 46 -25.64 -4.74 12.37
C CYS A 46 -26.81 -4.16 11.55
N MET A 47 -27.64 -5.01 10.98
CA MET A 47 -28.70 -4.60 10.05
C MET A 47 -29.89 -3.95 10.73
N TYR A 48 -30.09 -4.15 12.04
CA TYR A 48 -31.19 -3.55 12.80
C TYR A 48 -30.74 -2.46 13.77
N PHE A 49 -29.76 -2.75 14.65
CA PHE A 49 -29.33 -1.79 15.65
C PHE A 49 -28.34 -0.75 15.11
N LEU A 50 -27.57 -1.11 14.09
CA LEU A 50 -26.61 -0.22 13.45
C LEU A 50 -26.99 0.09 11.98
N GLN A 51 -28.29 0.05 11.67
CA GLN A 51 -28.76 0.23 10.29
C GLN A 51 -28.26 1.53 9.67
N ASP A 52 -28.14 2.63 10.42
CA ASP A 52 -27.65 3.91 9.92
C ASP A 52 -26.20 3.85 9.43
N VAL A 53 -25.44 2.83 9.84
CA VAL A 53 -24.08 2.57 9.37
C VAL A 53 -24.08 1.83 8.03
N TYR A 54 -25.01 0.88 7.85
CA TYR A 54 -24.96 -0.10 6.74
C TYR A 54 -26.05 0.06 5.69
N THR A 55 -27.10 0.83 5.97
CA THR A 55 -28.24 0.98 5.07
C THR A 55 -28.48 2.46 4.78
N GLY A 56 -28.93 2.76 3.57
CA GLY A 56 -29.21 4.12 3.08
C GLY A 56 -28.92 4.21 1.59
N ASP A 57 -29.50 5.21 0.94
CA ASP A 57 -29.35 5.41 -0.51
C ASP A 57 -27.91 5.81 -0.90
N ASP A 58 -27.14 6.31 0.06
CA ASP A 58 -25.73 6.69 -0.08
C ASP A 58 -24.76 5.56 0.23
N LYS A 59 -25.26 4.37 0.59
CA LYS A 59 -24.44 3.20 0.98
C LYS A 59 -24.45 2.15 -0.12
N ALA A 60 -23.27 1.64 -0.47
CA ALA A 60 -23.18 0.48 -1.33
C ALA A 60 -23.71 -0.77 -0.60
N PRO A 61 -24.46 -1.66 -1.29
CA PRO A 61 -24.84 -2.94 -0.73
C PRO A 61 -23.63 -3.73 -0.24
N LEU A 62 -23.77 -4.42 0.88
CA LEU A 62 -22.70 -5.24 1.41
C LEU A 62 -22.48 -6.49 0.55
N ALA A 63 -21.22 -6.84 0.31
CA ALA A 63 -20.86 -8.08 -0.38
C ALA A 63 -21.02 -9.32 0.52
N PRO A 64 -21.14 -10.53 -0.03
CA PRO A 64 -21.25 -11.78 0.72
C PRO A 64 -20.17 -11.94 1.80
N ILE A 65 -18.96 -11.52 1.51
CA ILE A 65 -17.82 -11.58 2.44
C ILE A 65 -18.12 -10.91 3.79
N HIS A 66 -18.85 -9.80 3.83
CA HIS A 66 -19.16 -9.09 5.07
C HIS A 66 -20.05 -9.92 6.00
N TYR A 67 -21.03 -10.61 5.43
CA TYR A 67 -21.94 -11.51 6.18
C TYR A 67 -21.19 -12.75 6.70
N GLU A 68 -20.29 -13.30 5.91
CA GLU A 68 -19.44 -14.42 6.30
C GLU A 68 -18.51 -14.04 7.46
N LEU A 69 -17.89 -12.87 7.41
CA LEU A 69 -17.04 -12.35 8.49
C LEU A 69 -17.83 -12.16 9.78
N TRP A 70 -19.05 -11.63 9.71
CA TRP A 70 -19.93 -11.49 10.88
C TRP A 70 -20.29 -12.84 11.47
N GLU A 71 -20.56 -13.83 10.66
CA GLU A 71 -20.84 -15.21 11.12
C GLU A 71 -19.60 -15.82 11.80
N GLU A 72 -18.42 -15.69 11.22
CA GLU A 72 -17.16 -16.17 11.84
C GLU A 72 -16.89 -15.50 13.19
N ILE A 73 -17.03 -14.19 13.28
CA ILE A 73 -16.83 -13.42 14.52
C ILE A 73 -17.86 -13.83 15.58
N GLN A 74 -19.12 -13.92 15.19
CA GLN A 74 -20.19 -14.40 16.07
C GLN A 74 -19.87 -15.78 16.64
N ASN A 75 -19.50 -16.71 15.77
CA ASN A 75 -19.14 -18.08 16.18
C ASN A 75 -17.91 -18.09 17.09
N ALA A 76 -16.92 -17.25 16.83
CA ALA A 76 -15.77 -17.10 17.72
C ALA A 76 -16.19 -16.64 19.11
N ILE A 77 -16.96 -15.56 19.21
CA ILE A 77 -17.37 -14.94 20.48
C ILE A 77 -18.31 -15.84 21.28
N LEU A 78 -19.29 -16.47 20.65
CA LEU A 78 -20.34 -17.24 21.34
C LEU A 78 -19.92 -18.69 21.66
N ASN A 79 -19.10 -19.31 20.80
CA ASN A 79 -18.87 -20.75 20.85
C ASN A 79 -17.46 -21.15 21.27
N THR A 80 -16.55 -20.19 21.54
CA THR A 80 -15.18 -20.49 21.96
C THR A 80 -14.77 -19.75 23.24
N ASN A 81 -13.83 -20.32 23.97
CA ASN A 81 -13.32 -19.73 25.20
C ASN A 81 -12.04 -18.90 24.96
N GLY A 82 -11.81 -18.51 23.73
CA GLY A 82 -10.69 -17.68 23.32
C GLY A 82 -10.08 -18.13 22.00
N THR A 83 -9.97 -17.19 21.07
CA THR A 83 -9.41 -17.46 19.74
C THR A 83 -8.70 -16.21 19.23
N LYS A 84 -7.72 -16.42 18.38
CA LYS A 84 -7.04 -15.37 17.63
C LYS A 84 -7.36 -15.55 16.17
N TYR A 85 -7.81 -14.49 15.55
CA TYR A 85 -8.07 -14.42 14.11
C TYR A 85 -7.25 -13.33 13.48
N GLU A 86 -6.83 -13.60 12.27
CA GLU A 86 -6.19 -12.63 11.40
C GLU A 86 -6.97 -12.56 10.08
N TYR A 87 -7.47 -11.38 9.78
CA TYR A 87 -8.20 -11.08 8.56
C TYR A 87 -7.35 -10.17 7.68
N ILE A 88 -6.79 -10.75 6.64
CA ILE A 88 -6.05 -10.04 5.60
C ILE A 88 -7.01 -9.76 4.47
N LEU A 89 -7.46 -8.53 4.38
CA LEU A 89 -8.51 -8.12 3.45
C LEU A 89 -8.00 -6.97 2.56
N PRO A 90 -8.46 -6.87 1.32
CA PRO A 90 -8.11 -5.77 0.42
C PRO A 90 -8.36 -4.39 1.03
N ARG A 91 -7.58 -3.42 0.62
CA ARG A 91 -7.85 -2.04 0.99
C ARG A 91 -9.20 -1.59 0.41
N GLY A 92 -10.00 -0.86 1.21
CA GLY A 92 -11.33 -0.43 0.79
C GLY A 92 -12.46 -1.45 1.03
N THR A 93 -12.20 -2.64 1.64
CA THR A 93 -13.27 -3.59 2.03
C THR A 93 -14.08 -3.16 3.25
N GLY A 94 -13.83 -1.97 3.81
CA GLY A 94 -14.55 -1.54 5.01
C GLY A 94 -14.19 -2.30 6.29
N LYS A 95 -12.96 -2.83 6.40
CA LYS A 95 -12.47 -3.60 7.58
C LYS A 95 -12.90 -3.01 8.90
N THR A 96 -12.58 -1.75 9.12
CA THR A 96 -12.91 -1.02 10.35
C THR A 96 -14.40 -0.93 10.60
N THR A 97 -15.16 -0.53 9.59
CA THR A 97 -16.62 -0.33 9.69
C THR A 97 -17.37 -1.66 9.83
N CYS A 98 -16.95 -2.70 9.11
CA CYS A 98 -17.65 -3.99 9.10
C CYS A 98 -17.19 -4.95 10.20
N ILE A 99 -15.99 -4.79 10.75
CA ILE A 99 -15.47 -5.72 11.74
C ILE A 99 -15.24 -5.04 13.08
N THR A 100 -14.37 -4.03 13.13
CA THR A 100 -13.95 -3.41 14.41
C THR A 100 -15.11 -2.75 15.12
N LEU A 101 -15.84 -1.89 14.44
CA LEU A 101 -16.95 -1.12 15.00
C LEU A 101 -18.07 -2.03 15.56
N PRO A 102 -18.70 -2.90 14.77
CA PRO A 102 -19.83 -3.69 15.25
C PRO A 102 -19.42 -4.72 16.29
N THR A 103 -18.24 -5.33 16.16
CA THR A 103 -17.75 -6.30 17.14
C THR A 103 -17.54 -5.67 18.51
N ALA A 104 -16.93 -4.49 18.57
CA ALA A 104 -16.73 -3.76 19.83
C ALA A 104 -18.06 -3.42 20.49
N ILE A 105 -19.01 -2.85 19.74
CA ILE A 105 -20.33 -2.44 20.25
C ILE A 105 -21.14 -3.65 20.69
N TRP A 106 -21.24 -4.67 19.83
CA TRP A 106 -22.01 -5.89 20.10
C TRP A 106 -21.53 -6.59 21.36
N CYS A 107 -20.22 -6.80 21.48
CA CYS A 107 -19.63 -7.43 22.66
C CYS A 107 -19.85 -6.64 23.94
N ALA A 108 -19.79 -5.31 23.86
CA ALA A 108 -20.03 -4.45 25.02
C ALA A 108 -21.49 -4.43 25.45
N LEU A 109 -22.43 -4.27 24.52
CA LEU A 109 -23.85 -4.16 24.84
C LEU A 109 -24.45 -5.44 25.41
N TYR A 110 -24.02 -6.60 24.95
CA TYR A 110 -24.47 -7.89 25.46
C TYR A 110 -23.60 -8.44 26.62
N ASN A 111 -22.63 -7.67 27.10
CA ASN A 111 -21.67 -8.10 28.14
C ASN A 111 -20.89 -9.37 27.77
N TYR A 112 -20.67 -9.64 26.50
CA TYR A 112 -19.80 -10.75 26.09
C TYR A 112 -18.35 -10.48 26.43
N LYS A 113 -17.98 -9.20 26.36
CA LYS A 113 -16.66 -8.69 26.76
C LYS A 113 -16.83 -7.42 27.58
N ILE A 114 -16.22 -7.41 28.76
CA ILE A 114 -16.31 -6.30 29.70
C ILE A 114 -15.24 -5.25 29.42
N TYR A 115 -14.09 -5.68 28.94
CA TYR A 115 -13.00 -4.78 28.58
C TYR A 115 -12.49 -5.07 27.17
N THR A 116 -12.77 -4.14 26.27
CA THR A 116 -12.36 -4.17 24.86
C THR A 116 -11.28 -3.12 24.62
N VAL A 117 -10.22 -3.51 23.92
CA VAL A 117 -9.16 -2.62 23.46
C VAL A 117 -9.13 -2.64 21.93
N ILE A 118 -9.12 -1.44 21.33
CA ILE A 118 -8.90 -1.23 19.91
C ILE A 118 -7.52 -0.59 19.74
N SER A 119 -6.70 -1.10 18.84
CA SER A 119 -5.37 -0.55 18.61
C SER A 119 -5.05 -0.42 17.14
N SER A 120 -4.45 0.73 16.78
CA SER A 120 -4.01 1.03 15.42
C SER A 120 -2.60 1.62 15.43
N SER A 121 -1.96 1.64 14.26
CA SER A 121 -0.61 2.17 14.07
C SER A 121 -0.53 3.67 14.36
N ILE A 122 -1.56 4.44 14.08
CA ILE A 122 -1.61 5.91 14.22
C ILE A 122 -2.54 6.29 15.39
N GLY A 123 -2.05 7.11 16.31
CA GLY A 123 -2.82 7.55 17.47
C GLY A 123 -4.12 8.29 17.11
N ALA A 124 -4.10 9.18 16.11
CA ALA A 124 -5.29 9.87 15.63
C ALA A 124 -6.35 8.90 15.08
N THR A 125 -5.94 7.83 14.38
CA THR A 125 -6.84 6.77 13.92
C THR A 125 -7.46 6.02 15.10
N ALA A 126 -6.68 5.78 16.15
CA ALA A 126 -7.19 5.15 17.37
C ALA A 126 -8.29 6.00 18.05
N GLU A 127 -8.13 7.32 18.12
CA GLU A 127 -9.17 8.22 18.62
C GLU A 127 -10.42 8.23 17.72
N GLN A 128 -10.26 8.14 16.40
CA GLN A 128 -11.36 8.09 15.44
C GLN A 128 -12.27 6.87 15.67
N PHE A 129 -11.73 5.72 16.09
CA PHE A 129 -12.57 4.56 16.45
C PHE A 129 -13.55 4.88 17.57
N ILE A 130 -13.08 5.55 18.63
CA ILE A 130 -13.96 5.94 19.75
C ILE A 130 -14.98 6.98 19.31
N ALA A 131 -14.59 7.92 18.44
CA ALA A 131 -15.52 8.90 17.88
C ALA A 131 -16.63 8.21 17.04
N ASN A 132 -16.27 7.26 16.19
CA ASN A 132 -17.22 6.50 15.37
C ASN A 132 -18.17 5.64 16.24
N ILE A 133 -17.65 5.02 17.31
CA ILE A 133 -18.48 4.28 18.28
C ILE A 133 -19.47 5.22 18.96
N LYS A 134 -19.05 6.41 19.35
CA LYS A 134 -19.95 7.40 19.95
C LYS A 134 -21.06 7.82 18.98
N ILE A 135 -20.71 8.14 17.74
CA ILE A 135 -21.69 8.49 16.69
C ILE A 135 -22.69 7.35 16.49
N ALA A 136 -22.27 6.09 16.47
CA ALA A 136 -23.13 4.95 16.29
C ALA A 136 -24.06 4.67 17.48
N LEU A 137 -23.70 5.14 18.67
CA LEU A 137 -24.46 4.91 19.91
C LEU A 137 -25.29 6.12 20.36
N GLU A 138 -24.79 7.36 20.13
CA GLU A 138 -25.49 8.59 20.50
C GLU A 138 -26.73 8.74 19.62
N ASP A 139 -27.85 9.09 20.23
CA ASP A 139 -29.13 9.30 19.56
C ASP A 139 -29.67 8.07 18.79
N ASN A 140 -29.12 6.88 19.02
CA ASN A 140 -29.56 5.65 18.39
C ASN A 140 -30.82 5.11 19.09
N ILE A 141 -31.99 5.42 18.50
CA ILE A 141 -33.29 5.06 19.04
C ILE A 141 -33.55 3.55 19.15
N TYR A 142 -32.90 2.74 18.30
CA TYR A 142 -33.07 1.28 18.31
C TYR A 142 -32.31 0.66 19.49
N ILE A 143 -31.12 1.17 19.76
CA ILE A 143 -30.31 0.76 20.94
C ILE A 143 -30.98 1.25 22.21
N GLU A 144 -31.38 2.52 22.28
CA GLU A 144 -32.02 3.08 23.46
C GLU A 144 -33.31 2.33 23.84
N LYS A 145 -34.18 2.00 22.89
CA LYS A 145 -35.38 1.22 23.14
C LYS A 145 -35.11 -0.15 23.71
N SER A 146 -34.13 -0.87 23.18
CA SER A 146 -33.85 -2.26 23.58
C SER A 146 -32.93 -2.42 24.77
N PHE A 147 -31.94 -1.52 24.95
CA PHE A 147 -30.92 -1.60 26.00
C PHE A 147 -31.09 -0.54 27.09
N GLY A 148 -31.97 0.47 26.88
CA GLY A 148 -32.07 1.64 27.72
C GLY A 148 -30.95 2.66 27.48
N ASN A 149 -30.90 3.70 28.31
CA ASN A 149 -29.84 4.70 28.21
C ASN A 149 -28.52 4.12 28.73
N ILE A 150 -27.64 3.77 27.80
CA ILE A 150 -26.33 3.16 28.06
C ILE A 150 -25.21 4.20 28.11
N ILE A 151 -25.43 5.42 27.63
CA ILE A 151 -24.44 6.49 27.62
C ILE A 151 -24.60 7.37 28.85
N ASN A 152 -23.54 7.42 29.64
CA ASN A 152 -23.47 8.28 30.81
C ASN A 152 -22.18 9.10 30.78
N LYS A 153 -22.26 10.36 30.40
CA LYS A 153 -21.11 11.28 30.24
C LYS A 153 -20.39 11.58 31.58
N LYS A 154 -20.94 11.12 32.73
CA LYS A 154 -20.25 11.17 34.04
C LYS A 154 -19.26 10.04 34.24
N LEU A 155 -19.34 8.98 33.45
CA LEU A 155 -18.37 7.89 33.39
C LEU A 155 -17.16 8.28 32.52
N ARG A 156 -16.27 7.32 32.24
CA ARG A 156 -15.13 7.54 31.34
C ARG A 156 -15.65 7.80 29.94
N TYR A 157 -15.57 9.03 29.50
CA TYR A 157 -16.09 9.48 28.22
C TYR A 157 -15.18 10.56 27.64
N ASN A 158 -14.16 10.15 26.90
CA ASN A 158 -13.17 11.03 26.28
C ASN A 158 -12.73 10.49 24.90
N ASN A 159 -11.76 11.10 24.25
CA ASN A 159 -11.31 10.71 22.91
C ASN A 159 -10.70 9.31 22.84
N GLU A 160 -10.19 8.79 23.96
CA GLU A 160 -9.50 7.50 24.00
C GLU A 160 -10.40 6.37 24.53
N MET A 161 -11.50 6.66 25.18
CA MET A 161 -12.32 5.62 25.80
C MET A 161 -13.77 6.03 26.01
N ILE A 162 -14.63 5.01 26.02
CA ILE A 162 -16.05 5.12 26.38
C ILE A 162 -16.40 3.98 27.34
N GLU A 163 -16.94 4.36 28.51
CA GLU A 163 -17.52 3.44 29.49
C GLU A 163 -19.03 3.46 29.35
N LEU A 164 -19.62 2.31 29.04
CA LEU A 164 -21.06 2.15 28.82
C LEU A 164 -21.73 1.62 30.11
N ASP A 165 -22.87 2.21 30.48
CA ASP A 165 -23.68 1.79 31.64
C ASP A 165 -24.55 0.57 31.32
N THR A 166 -23.94 -0.46 30.78
CA THR A 166 -24.56 -1.73 30.44
C THR A 166 -24.86 -2.58 31.69
N LYS A 167 -25.79 -3.54 31.56
CA LYS A 167 -26.19 -4.45 32.62
C LYS A 167 -25.97 -5.91 32.20
N PRO A 168 -25.51 -6.81 33.09
CA PRO A 168 -25.32 -6.64 34.53
C PRO A 168 -24.05 -5.87 34.94
N LEU A 169 -23.08 -5.73 34.04
CA LEU A 169 -21.79 -5.06 34.30
C LEU A 169 -21.60 -3.90 33.34
N ARG A 170 -20.97 -2.83 33.78
CA ARG A 170 -20.48 -1.79 32.90
C ARG A 170 -19.36 -2.32 32.03
N THR A 171 -19.27 -1.83 30.83
CA THR A 171 -18.26 -2.21 29.85
C THR A 171 -17.40 -1.03 29.44
N LEU A 172 -16.13 -1.28 29.15
CA LEU A 172 -15.18 -0.27 28.69
C LEU A 172 -14.67 -0.63 27.30
N ILE A 173 -14.75 0.29 26.39
CA ILE A 173 -14.05 0.26 25.11
C ILE A 173 -12.97 1.34 25.16
N GLN A 174 -11.73 0.95 24.96
CA GLN A 174 -10.58 1.84 25.00
C GLN A 174 -9.75 1.72 23.72
N SER A 175 -9.36 2.85 23.15
CA SER A 175 -8.39 2.87 22.06
C SER A 175 -6.97 3.08 22.61
N ILE A 176 -6.00 2.42 21.99
CA ILE A 176 -4.60 2.45 22.41
C ILE A 176 -3.72 2.49 21.16
N PRO A 177 -2.85 3.51 20.99
CA PRO A 177 -1.87 3.49 19.92
C PRO A 177 -0.95 2.25 20.03
N CYS A 178 -0.57 1.67 18.90
CA CYS A 178 0.25 0.46 18.85
C CYS A 178 1.64 0.62 19.49
N ALA A 179 2.13 1.85 19.56
CA ALA A 179 3.39 2.19 20.23
C ALA A 179 3.29 2.14 21.78
N SER A 180 2.06 2.18 22.33
CA SER A 180 1.82 2.14 23.75
C SER A 180 1.83 0.71 24.29
N SER A 181 2.28 0.52 25.54
CA SER A 181 2.25 -0.80 26.18
C SER A 181 0.83 -1.22 26.56
N PHE A 182 0.53 -2.48 26.30
CA PHE A 182 -0.71 -3.15 26.75
C PHE A 182 -0.60 -3.69 28.18
N ARG A 183 0.62 -3.79 28.73
CA ARG A 183 0.86 -4.32 30.09
C ARG A 183 0.24 -3.44 31.15
N GLY A 184 -0.23 -4.09 32.24
CA GLY A 184 -0.79 -3.41 33.39
C GLY A 184 -2.19 -2.83 33.18
N ARG A 185 -2.77 -2.93 32.01
CA ARG A 185 -4.12 -2.43 31.75
C ARG A 185 -5.16 -3.38 32.29
N SER A 186 -6.12 -2.82 33.01
CA SER A 186 -7.24 -3.57 33.58
C SER A 186 -8.45 -2.67 33.79
N TYR A 187 -9.61 -3.26 33.75
CA TYR A 187 -10.88 -2.61 34.05
C TYR A 187 -11.72 -3.53 34.95
N ASN A 188 -12.20 -3.04 36.11
CA ASN A 188 -12.96 -3.81 37.06
C ASN A 188 -12.29 -5.16 37.44
N ASN A 189 -10.98 -5.14 37.71
CA ASN A 189 -10.13 -6.31 38.00
C ASN A 189 -10.07 -7.36 36.87
N ARG A 190 -10.44 -7.00 35.65
CA ARG A 190 -10.34 -7.84 34.45
C ARG A 190 -9.24 -7.32 33.56
N ARG A 191 -8.52 -8.23 32.92
CA ARG A 191 -7.59 -7.91 31.82
C ARG A 191 -8.37 -7.73 30.53
N ILE A 192 -7.68 -7.42 29.44
CA ILE A 192 -8.28 -7.26 28.12
C ILE A 192 -8.95 -8.57 27.70
N GLU A 193 -10.24 -8.54 27.43
CA GLU A 193 -11.04 -9.71 27.01
C GLU A 193 -11.23 -9.72 25.50
N LEU A 194 -11.20 -8.56 24.85
CA LEU A 194 -11.25 -8.42 23.38
C LEU A 194 -10.18 -7.42 22.93
N ALA A 195 -9.30 -7.87 22.05
CA ALA A 195 -8.32 -7.03 21.36
C ALA A 195 -8.66 -6.96 19.88
N LEU A 196 -8.91 -5.75 19.38
CA LEU A 196 -9.14 -5.45 17.98
C LEU A 196 -7.91 -4.68 17.46
N LEU A 197 -7.11 -5.30 16.62
CA LEU A 197 -5.90 -4.73 16.05
C LEU A 197 -6.20 -4.34 14.60
N ASP A 198 -6.43 -3.06 14.37
CA ASP A 198 -6.88 -2.54 13.08
C ASP A 198 -5.78 -1.68 12.44
N ASP A 199 -5.25 -2.13 11.32
CA ASP A 199 -4.05 -1.56 10.68
C ASP A 199 -2.94 -1.30 11.73
N PHE A 200 -2.57 -2.36 12.45
CA PHE A 200 -1.70 -2.31 13.63
C PHE A 200 -0.23 -2.02 13.32
N GLN A 201 0.15 -2.04 12.06
CA GLN A 201 1.50 -1.83 11.56
C GLN A 201 1.57 -0.52 10.76
N ASN A 202 2.64 0.26 10.95
CA ASN A 202 2.93 1.45 10.15
C ASN A 202 4.14 1.24 9.22
N GLU A 203 4.29 2.12 8.23
CA GLU A 203 5.34 2.02 7.22
C GLU A 203 6.76 2.14 7.81
N SER A 204 6.95 2.93 8.87
CA SER A 204 8.27 3.07 9.50
C SER A 204 8.75 1.78 10.17
N GLU A 205 7.83 0.88 10.53
CA GLU A 205 8.14 -0.43 11.12
C GLU A 205 8.53 -1.49 10.07
N LEU A 206 8.46 -1.14 8.78
CA LEU A 206 8.82 -1.99 7.65
C LEU A 206 10.23 -1.73 7.11
N THR A 207 10.84 -0.63 7.49
CA THR A 207 12.09 -0.12 6.88
C THR A 207 13.31 -1.02 7.07
N SER A 208 13.32 -1.90 8.07
CA SER A 208 14.42 -2.83 8.32
C SER A 208 13.95 -4.09 9.03
N ASP A 209 14.73 -5.16 8.91
CA ASP A 209 14.44 -6.42 9.63
C ASP A 209 14.48 -6.24 11.14
N LYS A 210 15.33 -5.33 11.62
CA LYS A 210 15.36 -4.96 13.04
C LYS A 210 14.06 -4.28 13.49
N ALA A 211 13.53 -3.34 12.71
CA ALA A 211 12.26 -2.67 13.03
C ALA A 211 11.10 -3.67 13.07
N LYS A 212 11.04 -4.60 12.11
CA LYS A 212 10.06 -5.69 12.08
C LYS A 212 10.18 -6.61 13.30
N GLU A 213 11.42 -6.97 13.69
CA GLU A 213 11.69 -7.78 14.87
C GLU A 213 11.29 -7.08 16.17
N ASP A 214 11.64 -5.80 16.32
CA ASP A 214 11.29 -4.99 17.49
C ASP A 214 9.78 -4.84 17.62
N LYS A 215 9.04 -4.65 16.51
CA LYS A 215 7.58 -4.63 16.49
C LYS A 215 7.00 -5.96 16.95
N TRP A 216 7.45 -7.06 16.39
CA TRP A 216 6.99 -8.39 16.74
C TRP A 216 7.28 -8.74 18.20
N LYS A 217 8.47 -8.45 18.69
CA LYS A 217 8.87 -8.68 20.07
C LYS A 217 8.01 -7.88 21.05
N ARG A 218 7.80 -6.59 20.76
CA ARG A 218 6.93 -5.74 21.57
C ARG A 218 5.51 -6.31 21.65
N PHE A 219 4.94 -6.69 20.51
CA PHE A 219 3.62 -7.29 20.46
C PHE A 219 3.57 -8.62 21.24
N SER A 220 4.47 -9.56 20.97
CA SER A 220 4.46 -10.88 21.58
C SER A 220 4.65 -10.82 23.10
N ASP A 221 5.54 -9.96 23.57
CA ASP A 221 5.83 -9.80 24.99
C ASP A 221 4.72 -9.05 25.73
N ASP A 222 4.11 -8.03 25.10
CA ASP A 222 3.09 -7.21 25.75
C ASP A 222 1.71 -7.85 25.67
N MET A 223 1.26 -8.23 24.48
CA MET A 223 -0.10 -8.73 24.26
C MET A 223 -0.34 -10.07 24.95
N ARG A 224 0.64 -10.97 24.93
CA ARG A 224 0.53 -12.28 25.55
C ARG A 224 0.15 -12.23 27.03
N TYR A 225 0.64 -11.21 27.74
CA TYR A 225 0.41 -11.04 29.18
C TYR A 225 -0.69 -10.02 29.52
N ALA A 226 -1.13 -9.24 28.54
CA ALA A 226 -2.20 -8.25 28.72
C ALA A 226 -3.60 -8.88 28.58
N LEU A 227 -3.73 -9.94 27.81
CA LEU A 227 -5.01 -10.62 27.62
C LEU A 227 -5.47 -11.38 28.87
N GLN A 228 -6.77 -11.48 29.05
CA GLN A 228 -7.41 -12.32 30.06
C GLN A 228 -7.02 -13.80 29.81
N LYS A 229 -6.90 -14.60 30.89
CA LYS A 229 -6.49 -16.01 30.72
C LYS A 229 -7.53 -16.89 30.01
N SER A 230 -8.79 -16.57 30.16
CA SER A 230 -9.92 -17.27 29.55
C SER A 230 -10.90 -16.27 28.95
N ASN A 231 -11.73 -16.70 28.03
CA ASN A 231 -12.70 -15.85 27.33
C ASN A 231 -12.05 -14.61 26.67
N ASN A 232 -10.84 -14.78 26.14
CA ASN A 232 -10.15 -13.72 25.41
C ASN A 232 -10.21 -13.97 23.91
N HIS A 233 -10.46 -12.90 23.13
CA HIS A 233 -10.44 -12.96 21.69
C HIS A 233 -9.57 -11.84 21.14
N MET A 234 -8.90 -12.13 20.04
CA MET A 234 -8.12 -11.15 19.30
C MET A 234 -8.48 -11.26 17.81
N PHE A 235 -8.81 -10.14 17.21
CA PHE A 235 -9.00 -10.00 15.78
C PHE A 235 -8.00 -8.98 15.27
N ALA A 236 -7.08 -9.43 14.42
CA ALA A 236 -6.10 -8.59 13.74
C ALA A 236 -6.54 -8.37 12.29
N LEU A 237 -6.63 -7.13 11.87
CA LEU A 237 -7.14 -6.70 10.56
C LEU A 237 -6.05 -5.91 9.86
N GLY A 238 -5.76 -6.24 8.61
CA GLY A 238 -4.77 -5.50 7.85
C GLY A 238 -4.61 -5.96 6.42
N THR A 239 -3.55 -5.47 5.80
CA THR A 239 -3.04 -5.93 4.51
C THR A 239 -1.62 -6.47 4.71
N LEU A 240 -1.24 -7.44 3.89
CA LEU A 240 0.13 -7.93 3.88
C LEU A 240 1.00 -6.95 3.11
N GLN A 241 2.05 -6.44 3.77
CA GLN A 241 2.90 -5.44 3.14
C GLN A 241 4.25 -6.00 2.71
N MET A 242 4.83 -6.93 3.47
CA MET A 242 6.07 -7.62 3.07
C MET A 242 6.34 -8.86 3.91
N LYS A 243 7.27 -9.71 3.43
CA LYS A 243 7.73 -10.88 4.20
C LYS A 243 8.36 -10.46 5.54
N GLY A 244 8.00 -11.17 6.61
CA GLY A 244 8.52 -10.94 7.95
C GLY A 244 7.90 -9.74 8.67
N ASP A 245 6.90 -9.07 8.11
CA ASP A 245 6.14 -8.03 8.78
C ASP A 245 5.26 -8.59 9.91
N PHE A 246 4.52 -7.72 10.59
CA PHE A 246 3.68 -8.12 11.73
C PHE A 246 2.63 -9.17 11.33
N TYR A 247 1.92 -8.94 10.21
CA TYR A 247 0.87 -9.83 9.74
C TYR A 247 1.44 -11.14 9.18
N ASP A 248 2.55 -11.09 8.43
CA ASP A 248 3.22 -12.30 7.93
C ASP A 248 3.69 -13.20 9.09
N ARG A 249 4.17 -12.64 10.19
CA ARG A 249 4.57 -13.39 11.38
C ARG A 249 3.37 -13.89 12.18
N LEU A 250 2.29 -13.12 12.27
CA LEU A 250 1.09 -13.51 13.01
C LEU A 250 0.41 -14.70 12.34
N ARG A 251 0.28 -14.72 11.01
CA ARG A 251 -0.31 -15.83 10.26
C ARG A 251 0.46 -17.15 10.40
N GLN A 252 1.75 -17.08 10.69
CA GLN A 252 2.58 -18.27 10.92
C GLN A 252 2.41 -18.84 12.34
N GLN A 253 1.67 -18.17 13.22
CA GLN A 253 1.44 -18.68 14.58
C GLN A 253 0.38 -19.80 14.56
N PRO A 254 0.69 -21.01 15.08
CA PRO A 254 -0.25 -22.15 15.07
C PRO A 254 -1.57 -21.87 15.79
N THR A 255 -1.60 -20.88 16.67
CA THR A 255 -2.77 -20.50 17.47
C THR A 255 -3.63 -19.43 16.82
N CYS A 256 -3.25 -18.93 15.66
CA CYS A 256 -3.97 -17.91 14.91
C CYS A 256 -4.72 -18.56 13.75
N LYS A 257 -6.00 -18.28 13.62
CA LYS A 257 -6.79 -18.62 12.45
C LYS A 257 -6.68 -17.51 11.44
N VAL A 258 -6.36 -17.84 10.19
CA VAL A 258 -6.04 -16.85 9.16
C VAL A 258 -7.05 -16.95 8.03
N ARG A 259 -7.54 -15.80 7.59
CA ARG A 259 -8.34 -15.63 6.39
C ARG A 259 -7.70 -14.54 5.52
N ILE A 260 -7.40 -14.89 4.28
CA ILE A 260 -6.81 -13.99 3.29
C ILE A 260 -7.74 -13.91 2.10
N GLU A 261 -8.13 -12.69 1.72
CA GLU A 261 -8.99 -12.44 0.57
C GLU A 261 -8.27 -11.57 -0.45
N LYS A 262 -8.59 -11.78 -1.72
CA LYS A 262 -8.14 -10.97 -2.85
C LYS A 262 -9.25 -10.01 -3.28
N GLY A 263 -8.91 -8.80 -3.70
CA GLY A 263 -9.91 -7.85 -4.22
C GLY A 263 -10.42 -8.24 -5.60
N LEU A 264 -9.53 -8.77 -6.43
CA LEU A 264 -9.84 -9.34 -7.74
C LEU A 264 -9.73 -10.86 -7.66
N LEU A 265 -10.84 -11.55 -7.91
CA LEU A 265 -10.98 -12.99 -7.72
C LEU A 265 -10.39 -13.78 -8.91
N VAL A 266 -9.09 -13.62 -9.14
CA VAL A 266 -8.32 -14.31 -10.18
C VAL A 266 -7.03 -14.88 -9.59
N ASP A 267 -6.47 -15.87 -10.27
CA ASP A 267 -5.21 -16.48 -9.84
C ASP A 267 -4.03 -15.54 -10.09
N ASP A 268 -3.96 -14.94 -11.28
CA ASP A 268 -2.87 -14.08 -11.70
C ASP A 268 -3.40 -12.82 -12.40
N VAL A 269 -3.16 -11.67 -11.77
CA VAL A 269 -3.61 -10.37 -12.28
C VAL A 269 -2.78 -9.90 -13.48
N ASP A 270 -1.50 -10.27 -13.57
CA ASP A 270 -0.64 -9.88 -14.68
C ASP A 270 -1.06 -10.57 -15.96
N ILE A 271 -1.45 -11.83 -15.88
CA ILE A 271 -2.02 -12.56 -17.02
C ILE A 271 -3.33 -11.89 -17.46
N LEU A 272 -4.25 -11.64 -16.52
CA LEU A 272 -5.54 -11.00 -16.83
C LEU A 272 -5.35 -9.69 -17.61
N PHE A 273 -4.52 -8.79 -17.12
CA PHE A 273 -4.31 -7.47 -17.70
C PHE A 273 -3.34 -7.45 -18.89
N SER A 274 -2.73 -8.58 -19.25
CA SER A 274 -1.83 -8.72 -20.41
C SER A 274 -2.48 -9.32 -21.66
N ILE A 275 -3.74 -9.76 -21.58
CA ILE A 275 -4.44 -10.45 -22.67
C ILE A 275 -5.76 -9.77 -23.04
N GLY A 276 -6.30 -10.11 -24.23
CA GLY A 276 -7.62 -9.69 -24.69
C GLY A 276 -7.83 -8.18 -24.70
N LEU A 277 -9.04 -7.74 -24.39
CA LEU A 277 -9.42 -6.31 -24.40
C LEU A 277 -8.63 -5.49 -23.36
N TRP A 278 -8.21 -6.06 -22.25
CA TRP A 278 -7.37 -5.36 -21.30
C TRP A 278 -5.98 -5.04 -21.84
N LYS A 279 -5.41 -5.90 -22.70
CA LYS A 279 -4.16 -5.61 -23.41
C LYS A 279 -4.33 -4.44 -24.37
N GLU A 280 -5.45 -4.39 -25.11
CA GLU A 280 -5.77 -3.29 -26.03
C GLU A 280 -5.97 -1.99 -25.25
N PHE A 281 -6.76 -2.01 -24.20
CA PHE A 281 -6.94 -0.90 -23.28
C PHE A 281 -5.60 -0.35 -22.77
N ARG A 282 -4.70 -1.22 -22.31
CA ARG A 282 -3.36 -0.84 -21.88
C ARG A 282 -2.57 -0.15 -23.01
N SER A 283 -2.65 -0.67 -24.22
CA SER A 283 -1.94 -0.10 -25.37
C SER A 283 -2.38 1.33 -25.67
N ILE A 284 -3.68 1.60 -25.56
CA ILE A 284 -4.25 2.95 -25.73
C ILE A 284 -3.81 3.85 -24.55
N LEU A 285 -3.96 3.38 -23.31
CA LEU A 285 -3.65 4.14 -22.10
C LEU A 285 -2.18 4.55 -22.03
N MET A 286 -1.26 3.70 -22.50
CA MET A 286 0.19 3.91 -22.43
C MET A 286 0.77 4.60 -23.69
N ASP A 287 -0.06 5.07 -24.63
CA ASP A 287 0.42 5.82 -25.77
C ASP A 287 0.89 7.22 -25.37
N THR A 288 2.20 7.36 -25.19
CA THR A 288 2.83 8.63 -24.79
C THR A 288 2.77 9.74 -25.85
N LYS A 289 2.44 9.40 -27.11
CA LYS A 289 2.29 10.37 -28.20
C LYS A 289 0.88 10.97 -28.23
N ASN A 290 -0.07 10.28 -27.63
CA ASN A 290 -1.45 10.72 -27.56
C ASN A 290 -1.72 11.47 -26.24
N LYS A 291 -1.96 12.78 -26.33
CA LYS A 291 -2.29 13.60 -25.15
C LYS A 291 -3.68 13.30 -24.54
N TYR A 292 -4.53 12.57 -25.26
CA TYR A 292 -5.87 12.15 -24.83
C TYR A 292 -5.93 10.65 -24.51
N ALA A 293 -4.81 9.98 -24.34
CA ALA A 293 -4.72 8.53 -24.14
C ALA A 293 -5.66 7.99 -23.05
N LEU A 294 -5.80 8.72 -21.93
CA LEU A 294 -6.72 8.35 -20.85
C LEU A 294 -8.19 8.43 -21.25
N ASP A 295 -8.57 9.49 -21.99
CA ASP A 295 -9.96 9.67 -22.42
C ASP A 295 -10.32 8.63 -23.48
N ASP A 296 -9.42 8.36 -24.42
CA ASP A 296 -9.61 7.33 -25.45
C ASP A 296 -9.66 5.92 -24.84
N ALA A 297 -8.86 5.63 -23.83
CA ALA A 297 -8.93 4.37 -23.08
C ALA A 297 -10.26 4.22 -22.33
N LYS A 298 -10.76 5.28 -21.70
CA LYS A 298 -12.08 5.27 -21.07
C LYS A 298 -13.21 5.06 -22.08
N GLU A 299 -13.14 5.69 -23.24
CA GLU A 299 -14.12 5.49 -24.31
C GLU A 299 -14.08 4.05 -24.82
N PHE A 300 -12.90 3.47 -25.03
CA PHE A 300 -12.73 2.07 -25.38
C PHE A 300 -13.38 1.14 -24.34
N TYR A 301 -13.15 1.39 -23.05
CA TYR A 301 -13.80 0.63 -21.98
C TYR A 301 -15.31 0.73 -22.02
N LEU A 302 -15.88 1.93 -22.21
CA LEU A 302 -17.33 2.13 -22.28
C LEU A 302 -17.98 1.37 -23.45
N GLN A 303 -17.27 1.27 -24.59
CA GLN A 303 -17.73 0.51 -25.76
C GLN A 303 -17.70 -1.01 -25.53
N HIS A 304 -16.85 -1.50 -24.61
CA HIS A 304 -16.63 -2.94 -24.37
C HIS A 304 -16.97 -3.36 -22.91
N ASN A 305 -17.64 -2.52 -22.13
CA ASN A 305 -17.80 -2.67 -20.68
C ASN A 305 -18.35 -4.03 -20.25
N GLU A 306 -19.32 -4.59 -20.98
CA GLU A 306 -19.92 -5.89 -20.67
C GLU A 306 -18.90 -7.06 -20.71
N ASN A 307 -17.90 -6.96 -21.60
CA ASN A 307 -16.85 -7.96 -21.79
C ASN A 307 -15.60 -7.67 -20.94
N MET A 308 -15.55 -6.50 -20.29
CA MET A 308 -14.44 -6.04 -19.47
C MET A 308 -14.78 -5.97 -17.97
N LYS A 309 -15.91 -6.56 -17.55
CA LYS A 309 -16.25 -6.68 -16.12
C LYS A 309 -15.25 -7.58 -15.40
N LEU A 310 -14.75 -7.09 -14.28
CA LEU A 310 -13.82 -7.82 -13.43
C LEU A 310 -14.56 -8.62 -12.34
N PRO A 311 -14.11 -9.83 -12.00
CA PRO A 311 -14.67 -10.60 -10.88
C PRO A 311 -14.16 -10.03 -9.54
N LEU A 312 -14.84 -9.03 -9.04
CA LEU A 312 -14.48 -8.29 -7.83
C LEU A 312 -15.09 -8.91 -6.57
N LEU A 313 -14.36 -8.91 -5.45
CA LEU A 313 -14.84 -9.36 -4.14
C LEU A 313 -16.05 -8.50 -3.67
N TRP A 314 -16.10 -7.23 -4.05
CA TRP A 314 -17.19 -6.31 -3.76
C TRP A 314 -17.59 -5.52 -5.01
N SER A 315 -18.31 -6.19 -5.92
CA SER A 315 -18.72 -5.65 -7.22
C SER A 315 -19.71 -4.48 -7.12
N GLU A 316 -20.44 -4.39 -6.03
CA GLU A 316 -21.41 -3.31 -5.79
C GLU A 316 -20.76 -1.98 -5.37
N TYR A 317 -19.50 -2.02 -4.99
CA TYR A 317 -18.75 -0.86 -4.52
C TYR A 317 -17.55 -0.50 -5.41
N TRP A 318 -16.82 -1.50 -5.90
CA TRP A 318 -15.65 -1.27 -6.76
C TRP A 318 -16.04 -1.27 -8.22
N ASP A 319 -15.62 -0.24 -8.94
CA ASP A 319 -15.77 -0.18 -10.40
C ASP A 319 -14.60 -0.89 -11.11
N SER A 320 -14.91 -1.65 -12.18
CA SER A 320 -13.91 -2.41 -12.93
C SER A 320 -12.87 -1.52 -13.62
N LEU A 321 -13.27 -0.34 -14.09
CA LEU A 321 -12.36 0.61 -14.73
C LEU A 321 -11.39 1.21 -13.71
N ASP A 322 -11.89 1.65 -12.55
CA ASP A 322 -11.08 2.23 -11.49
C ASP A 322 -10.07 1.22 -10.95
N VAL A 323 -10.50 -0.03 -10.79
CA VAL A 323 -9.62 -1.14 -10.36
C VAL A 323 -8.53 -1.40 -11.39
N ALA A 324 -8.85 -1.42 -12.70
CA ALA A 324 -7.87 -1.60 -13.76
C ALA A 324 -6.89 -0.42 -13.85
N LEU A 325 -7.38 0.81 -13.76
CA LEU A 325 -6.52 2.00 -13.72
C LEU A 325 -5.55 1.96 -12.54
N SER A 326 -6.03 1.59 -11.35
CA SER A 326 -5.17 1.42 -10.16
C SER A 326 -4.06 0.39 -10.38
N TYR A 327 -4.36 -0.72 -11.07
CA TYR A 327 -3.35 -1.71 -11.45
C TYR A 327 -2.31 -1.13 -12.41
N TYR A 328 -2.76 -0.43 -13.47
CA TYR A 328 -1.83 0.14 -14.46
C TYR A 328 -1.00 1.30 -13.91
N GLU A 329 -1.53 2.05 -12.94
CA GLU A 329 -0.80 3.12 -12.27
C GLU A 329 0.34 2.58 -11.40
N ASN A 330 0.09 1.53 -10.63
CA ASN A 330 1.09 0.92 -9.76
C ASN A 330 0.81 -0.58 -9.50
N PRO A 331 1.27 -1.47 -10.40
CA PRO A 331 1.05 -2.91 -10.27
C PRO A 331 1.56 -3.50 -8.96
N ALA A 332 2.69 -3.00 -8.43
CA ALA A 332 3.27 -3.50 -7.19
C ALA A 332 2.38 -3.17 -5.98
N SER A 333 1.96 -1.91 -5.86
CA SER A 333 1.04 -1.48 -4.80
C SER A 333 -0.32 -2.16 -4.91
N PHE A 334 -0.82 -2.36 -6.14
CA PHE A 334 -2.07 -3.09 -6.38
C PHE A 334 -2.00 -4.53 -5.86
N LYS A 335 -0.95 -5.27 -6.21
CA LYS A 335 -0.75 -6.64 -5.75
C LYS A 335 -0.68 -6.73 -4.22
N GLN A 336 -0.06 -5.76 -3.60
CA GLN A 336 0.10 -5.68 -2.16
C GLN A 336 -1.20 -5.31 -1.44
N GLU A 337 -1.79 -4.17 -1.77
CA GLU A 337 -2.88 -3.57 -1.00
C GLU A 337 -4.27 -4.12 -1.42
N PHE A 338 -4.40 -4.57 -2.68
CA PHE A 338 -5.66 -5.05 -3.22
C PHE A 338 -5.71 -6.57 -3.41
N GLN A 339 -4.57 -7.21 -3.74
CA GLN A 339 -4.51 -8.66 -3.94
C GLN A 339 -3.98 -9.44 -2.75
N ASN A 340 -3.39 -8.77 -1.76
CA ASN A 340 -2.71 -9.42 -0.63
C ASN A 340 -1.73 -10.52 -1.10
N ASP A 341 -1.08 -10.28 -2.24
CA ASP A 341 -0.13 -11.20 -2.86
C ASP A 341 1.25 -10.99 -2.28
N ILE A 342 1.66 -11.92 -1.41
CA ILE A 342 2.93 -11.83 -0.68
C ILE A 342 4.08 -12.48 -1.43
N GLU A 343 3.80 -13.40 -2.32
CA GLU A 343 4.88 -14.16 -2.97
C GLU A 343 5.79 -13.23 -3.78
N HIS A 344 5.24 -12.12 -4.25
CA HIS A 344 5.92 -11.11 -5.05
C HIS A 344 6.27 -9.82 -4.26
N ILE A 345 5.93 -9.74 -2.98
CA ILE A 345 6.23 -8.57 -2.14
C ILE A 345 7.68 -8.64 -1.65
N GLY A 346 8.47 -7.63 -2.03
CA GLY A 346 9.88 -7.54 -1.66
C GLY A 346 10.80 -8.47 -2.45
N GLU A 347 10.34 -9.05 -3.58
CA GLU A 347 11.23 -9.67 -4.55
C GLU A 347 12.08 -8.61 -5.24
N LYS A 348 13.35 -8.96 -5.44
CA LYS A 348 14.27 -8.14 -6.21
C LYS A 348 13.73 -7.97 -7.63
N VAL A 349 13.53 -6.72 -8.03
CA VAL A 349 12.94 -6.35 -9.32
C VAL A 349 13.93 -6.62 -10.45
N PHE A 350 15.20 -6.34 -10.22
CA PHE A 350 16.28 -6.61 -11.14
C PHE A 350 16.90 -7.98 -10.84
N LYS A 351 16.45 -9.01 -11.57
CA LYS A 351 16.82 -10.43 -11.34
C LYS A 351 18.11 -10.84 -12.05
N SER A 352 18.49 -10.11 -13.12
CA SER A 352 19.69 -10.38 -13.92
C SER A 352 20.33 -9.06 -14.31
N ILE A 353 21.53 -8.80 -13.82
CA ILE A 353 22.31 -7.61 -14.10
C ILE A 353 23.57 -8.07 -14.85
N VAL A 354 23.71 -7.62 -16.09
CA VAL A 354 24.86 -7.95 -16.95
C VAL A 354 25.94 -6.89 -16.75
N THR A 355 27.14 -7.31 -16.40
CA THR A 355 28.30 -6.42 -16.23
C THR A 355 29.39 -6.72 -17.26
N ARG A 356 30.20 -5.72 -17.58
CA ARG A 356 31.45 -5.84 -18.35
C ARG A 356 32.53 -4.98 -17.73
N THR A 357 33.78 -5.30 -18.06
CA THR A 357 34.92 -4.48 -17.67
C THR A 357 34.88 -3.11 -18.33
N THR A 358 35.51 -2.11 -17.72
CA THR A 358 35.68 -0.78 -18.32
C THR A 358 36.28 -0.85 -19.72
N ALA A 359 37.30 -1.72 -19.93
CA ALA A 359 37.97 -1.86 -21.23
C ALA A 359 37.05 -2.42 -22.32
N GLU A 360 36.22 -3.40 -21.99
CA GLU A 360 35.22 -3.94 -22.92
C GLU A 360 34.15 -2.90 -23.30
N ILE A 361 33.66 -2.14 -22.30
CA ILE A 361 32.67 -1.09 -22.53
C ILE A 361 33.23 0.04 -23.41
N GLU A 362 34.45 0.52 -23.09
CA GLU A 362 35.06 1.62 -23.85
C GLU A 362 35.55 1.18 -25.25
N SER A 363 35.55 -0.12 -25.55
CA SER A 363 35.81 -0.63 -26.91
C SER A 363 34.61 -0.55 -27.84
N GLU A 364 33.43 -0.24 -27.34
CA GLU A 364 32.19 -0.11 -28.11
C GLU A 364 32.11 1.25 -28.85
N ASP A 365 31.47 1.25 -30.01
CA ASP A 365 31.18 2.47 -30.76
C ASP A 365 29.82 3.07 -30.33
N PHE A 366 29.85 4.19 -29.65
CA PHE A 366 28.65 4.87 -29.15
C PHE A 366 28.14 5.92 -30.14
N ILE A 367 26.81 5.98 -30.28
CA ILE A 367 26.11 6.95 -31.14
C ILE A 367 25.38 8.02 -30.34
N LYS A 368 25.11 7.77 -29.06
CA LYS A 368 24.49 8.71 -28.13
C LYS A 368 25.11 8.53 -26.76
N THR A 369 25.33 9.64 -26.04
CA THR A 369 25.80 9.61 -24.66
C THR A 369 25.14 10.73 -23.85
N ILE A 370 24.61 10.40 -22.70
CA ILE A 370 23.96 11.31 -21.74
C ILE A 370 24.59 11.15 -20.35
N LEU A 371 24.68 12.24 -19.62
CA LEU A 371 24.89 12.20 -18.18
C LEU A 371 23.59 12.53 -17.45
N SER A 372 23.06 11.59 -16.68
CA SER A 372 21.92 11.83 -15.80
C SER A 372 22.38 11.97 -14.36
N ILE A 373 21.77 12.89 -13.64
CA ILE A 373 22.08 13.18 -12.25
C ILE A 373 20.77 13.29 -11.47
N ASP A 374 20.66 12.51 -10.39
CA ASP A 374 19.63 12.63 -9.38
C ASP A 374 20.23 13.30 -8.13
N PRO A 375 19.90 14.59 -7.86
CA PRO A 375 20.45 15.29 -6.71
C PRO A 375 19.77 14.85 -5.42
N ALA A 376 20.54 14.64 -4.34
CA ALA A 376 20.00 14.35 -3.02
C ALA A 376 19.01 15.41 -2.54
N SER A 377 17.90 15.00 -1.90
CA SER A 377 16.94 15.94 -1.34
C SER A 377 17.53 16.70 -0.14
N SER A 378 17.27 18.01 -0.06
CA SER A 378 17.76 18.84 1.05
C SER A 378 16.94 18.72 2.34
N ASP A 379 15.88 17.95 2.36
CA ASP A 379 15.01 17.78 3.51
C ASP A 379 15.65 16.87 4.57
N ARG A 380 16.41 17.50 5.47
CA ARG A 380 17.05 16.89 6.66
C ARG A 380 16.07 16.26 7.67
N VAL A 381 14.78 16.21 7.38
CA VAL A 381 13.72 15.68 8.25
C VAL A 381 13.39 14.22 7.95
N SER A 382 13.82 13.66 6.82
CA SER A 382 13.59 12.25 6.52
C SER A 382 14.65 11.37 7.22
N THR A 383 14.23 10.26 7.76
CA THR A 383 15.10 9.23 8.36
C THR A 383 15.89 8.44 7.30
N LYS A 384 15.69 8.71 6.01
CA LYS A 384 16.46 8.16 4.89
C LYS A 384 17.48 9.20 4.44
N HIS A 385 18.75 8.84 4.42
CA HIS A 385 19.79 9.63 3.75
C HIS A 385 19.63 9.40 2.23
N ASP A 386 19.30 10.46 1.49
CA ASP A 386 19.33 10.45 0.03
C ASP A 386 20.75 10.70 -0.45
N TYR A 387 21.19 9.94 -1.45
CA TYR A 387 22.49 10.11 -2.09
C TYR A 387 22.35 10.81 -3.43
N TYR A 388 23.41 11.50 -3.84
CA TYR A 388 23.54 11.89 -5.24
C TYR A 388 23.83 10.67 -6.08
N ALA A 389 23.06 10.47 -7.14
CA ALA A 389 23.31 9.41 -8.11
C ALA A 389 23.66 10.02 -9.48
N PHE A 390 24.70 9.47 -10.11
CA PHE A 390 25.16 9.86 -11.44
C PHE A 390 25.18 8.63 -12.34
N CYS A 391 24.76 8.79 -13.59
CA CYS A 391 24.82 7.76 -14.60
C CYS A 391 25.28 8.34 -15.95
N VAL A 392 26.47 7.95 -16.42
CA VAL A 392 26.91 8.15 -17.81
C VAL A 392 26.37 6.99 -18.61
N LEU A 393 25.32 7.22 -19.38
CA LEU A 393 24.68 6.20 -20.22
C LEU A 393 24.96 6.46 -21.69
N SER A 394 25.43 5.43 -22.40
CA SER A 394 25.65 5.47 -23.85
C SER A 394 24.85 4.40 -24.56
N GLU A 395 24.49 4.66 -25.82
CA GLU A 395 23.81 3.71 -26.71
C GLU A 395 24.66 3.45 -27.94
N ASN A 396 24.82 2.17 -28.33
CA ASN A 396 25.53 1.77 -29.54
C ASN A 396 24.57 1.57 -30.74
N TYR A 397 25.11 1.26 -31.93
CA TYR A 397 24.34 1.03 -33.16
C TYR A 397 23.32 -0.10 -33.07
N ASN A 398 23.47 -1.03 -32.14
CA ASN A 398 22.58 -2.15 -31.91
C ASN A 398 21.47 -1.83 -30.88
N SER A 399 21.33 -0.57 -30.47
CA SER A 399 20.41 -0.11 -29.43
C SER A 399 20.67 -0.74 -28.05
N LEU A 400 21.85 -1.31 -27.84
CA LEU A 400 22.31 -1.70 -26.51
C LEU A 400 22.76 -0.47 -25.76
N LYS A 401 22.43 -0.41 -24.49
CA LYS A 401 22.80 0.69 -23.59
C LYS A 401 23.89 0.24 -22.62
N PHE A 402 24.80 1.14 -22.33
CA PHE A 402 25.94 0.90 -21.46
C PHE A 402 26.00 2.00 -20.39
N ALA A 403 25.82 1.60 -19.14
CA ALA A 403 26.13 2.46 -17.99
C ALA A 403 27.64 2.46 -17.79
N ARG A 404 28.33 3.37 -18.50
CA ARG A 404 29.79 3.45 -18.57
C ARG A 404 30.40 3.84 -17.22
N LYS A 405 29.71 4.73 -16.50
CA LYS A 405 30.06 5.15 -15.14
C LYS A 405 28.81 5.43 -14.33
N SER A 406 28.78 4.85 -13.13
CA SER A 406 27.69 5.03 -12.16
C SER A 406 28.29 5.38 -10.80
N ILE A 407 27.86 6.48 -10.20
CA ILE A 407 28.40 6.95 -8.91
C ILE A 407 27.22 7.23 -7.97
N ILE A 408 27.35 6.73 -6.74
CA ILE A 408 26.46 7.05 -5.63
C ILE A 408 27.30 7.55 -4.49
N LYS A 409 27.03 8.76 -4.03
CA LYS A 409 27.77 9.33 -2.91
C LYS A 409 27.02 10.53 -2.31
N ASP A 410 27.27 10.78 -1.04
CA ASP A 410 26.86 12.02 -0.40
C ASP A 410 27.85 13.14 -0.79
N PHE A 411 27.32 14.29 -1.26
CA PHE A 411 28.11 15.41 -1.72
C PHE A 411 27.58 16.73 -1.15
N GLU A 412 28.51 17.65 -0.89
CA GLU A 412 28.16 19.07 -0.79
C GLU A 412 27.98 19.64 -2.22
N LEU A 413 27.25 20.76 -2.33
CA LEU A 413 26.90 21.36 -3.63
C LEU A 413 28.10 21.61 -4.54
N ASP A 414 29.22 22.08 -3.98
CA ASP A 414 30.41 22.41 -4.78
C ASP A 414 31.14 21.16 -5.27
N ASP A 415 31.14 20.07 -4.48
CA ASP A 415 31.73 18.78 -4.87
C ASP A 415 30.90 18.10 -5.96
N TYR A 416 29.56 18.16 -5.85
CA TYR A 416 28.62 17.71 -6.88
C TYR A 416 28.89 18.42 -8.23
N ILE A 417 29.05 19.75 -8.22
CA ILE A 417 29.35 20.53 -9.42
C ILE A 417 30.73 20.18 -9.98
N ASN A 418 31.75 20.00 -9.11
CA ASN A 418 33.09 19.62 -9.53
C ASN A 418 33.12 18.23 -10.19
N LEU A 419 32.41 17.25 -9.60
CA LEU A 419 32.31 15.92 -10.18
C LEU A 419 31.59 15.95 -11.54
N THR A 420 30.52 16.74 -11.67
CA THR A 420 29.83 16.90 -12.95
C THR A 420 30.77 17.42 -14.04
N ILE A 421 31.58 18.45 -13.74
CA ILE A 421 32.59 18.98 -14.67
C ILE A 421 33.63 17.93 -15.02
N GLN A 422 34.09 17.15 -14.03
CA GLN A 422 35.08 16.08 -14.26
C GLN A 422 34.50 15.01 -15.20
N LEU A 423 33.28 14.54 -14.97
CA LEU A 423 32.62 13.56 -15.85
C LEU A 423 32.44 14.09 -17.29
N LEU A 424 32.11 15.38 -17.45
CA LEU A 424 32.04 15.98 -18.77
C LEU A 424 33.40 16.03 -19.48
N LYS A 425 34.53 16.09 -18.76
CA LYS A 425 35.88 16.02 -19.33
C LYS A 425 36.26 14.58 -19.67
N ASP A 426 36.00 13.65 -18.77
CA ASP A 426 36.37 12.24 -18.90
C ASP A 426 35.60 11.56 -20.05
N TYR A 427 34.35 12.03 -20.28
CA TYR A 427 33.47 11.52 -21.36
C TYR A 427 33.14 12.63 -22.37
N PRO A 428 34.05 12.91 -23.32
CA PRO A 428 33.88 14.02 -24.26
C PRO A 428 32.73 13.86 -25.25
N ASP A 429 32.17 12.68 -25.39
CA ASP A 429 31.03 12.32 -26.21
C ASP A 429 29.67 12.61 -25.52
N ILE A 430 29.64 13.07 -24.26
CA ILE A 430 28.40 13.53 -23.63
C ILE A 430 27.88 14.77 -24.33
N THR A 431 26.66 14.68 -24.87
CA THR A 431 25.96 15.78 -25.55
C THR A 431 24.80 16.35 -24.72
N HIS A 432 24.28 15.58 -23.78
CA HIS A 432 23.15 15.96 -22.94
C HIS A 432 23.44 15.73 -21.47
N LEU A 433 22.95 16.66 -20.64
CA LEU A 433 23.02 16.59 -19.18
C LEU A 433 21.60 16.69 -18.61
N SER A 434 21.10 15.62 -18.03
CA SER A 434 19.80 15.58 -17.35
C SER A 434 19.98 15.78 -15.86
N ILE A 435 19.26 16.74 -15.28
CA ILE A 435 19.27 17.04 -13.84
C ILE A 435 17.84 17.23 -13.37
N GLU A 436 17.42 16.53 -12.32
CA GLU A 436 16.08 16.69 -11.76
C GLU A 436 15.91 18.06 -11.06
N LYS A 437 14.78 18.73 -11.33
CA LYS A 437 14.49 20.09 -10.84
C LYS A 437 13.82 20.10 -9.47
N ASN A 438 14.34 19.45 -8.46
CA ASN A 438 13.60 19.33 -7.20
C ASN A 438 14.21 20.08 -6.00
N VAL A 439 15.53 20.17 -5.88
CA VAL A 439 16.17 20.54 -4.61
C VAL A 439 16.60 22.02 -4.56
N TYR A 440 17.22 22.53 -5.62
CA TYR A 440 17.85 23.85 -5.59
C TYR A 440 17.11 24.91 -6.40
N SER A 441 15.85 24.64 -6.82
CA SER A 441 15.05 25.56 -7.64
C SER A 441 15.78 26.10 -8.90
N GLY A 442 16.79 25.33 -9.39
CA GLY A 442 17.59 25.69 -10.56
C GLY A 442 18.84 26.54 -10.27
N ALA A 443 19.18 26.81 -9.01
CA ALA A 443 20.39 27.56 -8.64
C ALA A 443 21.67 26.76 -8.94
N ASP A 444 21.63 25.43 -8.76
CA ASP A 444 22.67 24.48 -9.11
C ASP A 444 22.95 24.47 -10.61
N VAL A 445 21.88 24.41 -11.44
CA VAL A 445 21.98 24.45 -12.91
C VAL A 445 22.59 25.78 -13.38
N SER A 446 22.26 26.90 -12.74
CA SER A 446 22.84 28.19 -13.09
C SER A 446 24.34 28.25 -12.79
N LYS A 447 24.77 27.79 -11.61
CA LYS A 447 26.19 27.66 -11.24
C LYS A 447 26.93 26.72 -12.18
N LEU A 448 26.32 25.59 -12.54
CA LEU A 448 26.91 24.60 -13.43
C LEU A 448 27.12 25.16 -14.85
N LYS A 449 26.13 25.87 -15.41
CA LYS A 449 26.25 26.55 -16.72
C LYS A 449 27.40 27.55 -16.72
N GLU A 450 27.49 28.38 -15.69
CA GLU A 450 28.58 29.36 -15.55
C GLU A 450 29.95 28.64 -15.52
N LYS A 451 30.06 27.52 -14.78
CA LYS A 451 31.30 26.77 -14.66
C LYS A 451 31.68 26.07 -15.96
N ILE A 452 30.72 25.46 -16.68
CA ILE A 452 30.94 24.87 -18.00
C ILE A 452 31.49 25.91 -18.99
N GLN A 453 30.94 27.13 -18.99
CA GLN A 453 31.40 28.23 -19.88
C GLN A 453 32.80 28.72 -19.56
N ARG A 454 33.25 28.62 -18.31
CA ARG A 454 34.60 29.07 -17.87
C ARG A 454 35.67 27.96 -17.96
N GLU A 455 35.27 26.70 -18.11
CA GLU A 455 36.18 25.58 -18.11
C GLU A 455 36.85 25.43 -19.48
N PRO A 456 38.21 25.60 -19.58
CA PRO A 456 38.90 25.61 -20.86
C PRO A 456 38.65 24.35 -21.72
N ASP A 457 38.57 23.17 -21.09
CA ASP A 457 38.38 21.87 -21.76
C ASP A 457 36.95 21.67 -22.28
N LEU A 458 35.99 22.50 -21.85
CA LEU A 458 34.59 22.43 -22.26
C LEU A 458 34.16 23.56 -23.20
N ILE A 459 35.03 24.56 -23.44
CA ILE A 459 34.74 25.66 -24.35
C ILE A 459 34.48 25.14 -25.76
N GLY A 460 33.34 25.53 -26.33
CA GLY A 460 32.94 25.12 -27.69
C GLY A 460 32.21 23.78 -27.78
N ARG A 461 32.03 23.06 -26.67
CA ARG A 461 31.14 21.88 -26.63
C ARG A 461 29.69 22.33 -26.52
N ASP A 462 28.85 21.77 -27.39
CA ASP A 462 27.39 21.95 -27.32
C ASP A 462 26.81 20.90 -26.38
N ILE A 463 26.53 21.31 -25.12
CA ILE A 463 25.96 20.45 -24.09
C ILE A 463 24.55 20.95 -23.77
N THR A 464 23.56 20.19 -24.17
CA THR A 464 22.14 20.48 -23.88
C THR A 464 21.80 20.08 -22.44
N ILE A 465 21.32 21.04 -21.62
CA ILE A 465 20.91 20.75 -20.24
C ILE A 465 19.40 20.58 -20.18
N ILE A 466 18.97 19.39 -19.76
CA ILE A 466 17.58 19.02 -19.50
C ILE A 466 17.31 19.19 -18.02
N ASN A 467 16.46 20.15 -17.66
CA ASN A 467 16.07 20.40 -16.26
C ASN A 467 14.55 20.53 -16.19
N LYS A 468 13.87 19.42 -15.93
CA LYS A 468 12.41 19.34 -15.92
C LYS A 468 11.91 18.80 -14.59
N HIS A 469 10.74 19.29 -14.14
CA HIS A 469 9.99 18.64 -13.07
C HIS A 469 9.46 17.30 -13.57
N ARG A 470 9.57 16.28 -12.73
CA ARG A 470 9.01 14.95 -13.00
C ARG A 470 7.58 14.88 -12.49
N THR A 471 6.68 14.41 -13.33
CA THR A 471 5.25 14.27 -13.03
C THR A 471 4.81 12.80 -12.92
N LYS A 472 5.64 11.87 -13.41
CA LYS A 472 5.35 10.44 -13.36
C LYS A 472 5.76 9.84 -12.01
N ASN A 473 4.99 8.85 -11.54
CA ASN A 473 5.33 8.07 -10.36
C ASN A 473 6.70 7.37 -10.54
N LYS A 474 7.55 7.42 -9.52
CA LYS A 474 8.90 6.85 -9.47
C LYS A 474 8.90 5.35 -9.80
N ASP A 475 8.02 4.56 -9.19
CA ASP A 475 7.91 3.12 -9.46
C ASP A 475 7.59 2.80 -10.91
N ASN A 476 6.74 3.61 -11.57
CA ASN A 476 6.40 3.41 -12.97
C ASN A 476 7.58 3.68 -13.91
N ARG A 477 8.43 4.66 -13.59
CA ARG A 477 9.64 4.96 -14.36
C ARG A 477 10.65 3.82 -14.23
N ILE A 478 10.92 3.37 -13.02
CA ILE A 478 11.85 2.27 -12.76
C ILE A 478 11.31 0.97 -13.38
N SER A 479 10.00 0.71 -13.29
CA SER A 479 9.39 -0.47 -13.90
C SER A 479 9.56 -0.53 -15.42
N ALA A 480 9.63 0.62 -16.09
CA ALA A 480 9.82 0.69 -17.54
C ALA A 480 11.19 0.14 -18.01
N ILE A 481 12.21 0.20 -17.17
CA ILE A 481 13.57 -0.27 -17.51
C ILE A 481 13.85 -1.71 -17.05
N VAL A 482 12.98 -2.29 -16.24
CA VAL A 482 13.19 -3.64 -15.65
C VAL A 482 13.39 -4.70 -16.73
N GLY A 483 12.58 -4.67 -17.77
CA GLY A 483 12.70 -5.60 -18.90
C GLY A 483 14.06 -5.50 -19.60
N ASP A 484 14.52 -4.30 -19.86
CA ASP A 484 15.79 -4.07 -20.56
C ASP A 484 17.01 -4.47 -19.69
N VAL A 485 16.98 -4.21 -18.39
CA VAL A 485 18.04 -4.67 -17.47
C VAL A 485 18.06 -6.20 -17.39
N ASN A 486 16.90 -6.82 -17.13
CA ASN A 486 16.82 -8.27 -16.94
C ASN A 486 17.13 -9.07 -18.24
N MET A 487 16.93 -8.48 -19.40
CA MET A 487 17.29 -9.06 -20.70
C MET A 487 18.75 -8.77 -21.12
N GLY A 488 19.52 -8.04 -20.30
CA GLY A 488 20.89 -7.66 -20.63
C GLY A 488 21.01 -6.63 -21.74
N ARG A 489 19.96 -5.83 -22.01
CA ARG A 489 19.99 -4.72 -22.97
C ARG A 489 20.64 -3.47 -22.39
N ILE A 490 20.73 -3.39 -21.06
CA ILE A 490 21.49 -2.40 -20.34
C ILE A 490 22.63 -3.12 -19.62
N ILE A 491 23.86 -2.75 -19.96
CA ILE A 491 25.11 -3.38 -19.48
C ILE A 491 25.80 -2.39 -18.55
N PHE A 492 26.27 -2.88 -17.41
CA PHE A 492 26.86 -2.05 -16.35
C PHE A 492 28.37 -2.25 -16.27
N ASN A 493 29.07 -1.21 -15.86
CA ASN A 493 30.50 -1.31 -15.54
C ASN A 493 30.68 -2.07 -14.22
N GLU A 494 31.43 -3.17 -14.23
CA GLU A 494 31.62 -4.03 -13.06
C GLU A 494 32.33 -3.34 -11.89
N GLU A 495 33.07 -2.25 -12.15
CA GLU A 495 33.76 -1.47 -11.13
C GLU A 495 32.79 -0.60 -10.29
N ASP A 496 31.57 -0.34 -10.78
CA ASP A 496 30.59 0.52 -10.13
C ASP A 496 29.72 -0.25 -9.12
N THR A 497 30.39 -0.96 -8.21
CA THR A 497 29.77 -1.94 -7.29
C THR A 497 28.65 -1.38 -6.44
N ALA A 498 28.77 -0.15 -5.93
CA ALA A 498 27.72 0.47 -5.10
C ALA A 498 26.41 0.70 -5.87
N ALA A 499 26.50 1.11 -7.15
CA ALA A 499 25.35 1.30 -8.01
C ALA A 499 24.69 -0.05 -8.38
N ILE A 500 25.50 -1.06 -8.68
CA ILE A 500 25.03 -2.42 -8.95
C ILE A 500 24.36 -3.04 -7.72
N GLU A 501 24.91 -2.84 -6.53
CA GLU A 501 24.34 -3.32 -5.27
C GLU A 501 22.96 -2.67 -5.03
N GLN A 502 22.84 -1.34 -5.13
CA GLN A 502 21.58 -0.63 -4.96
C GLN A 502 20.53 -1.08 -6.00
N LEU A 503 20.94 -1.30 -7.25
CA LEU A 503 20.06 -1.85 -8.29
C LEU A 503 19.63 -3.29 -7.95
N SER A 504 20.57 -4.14 -7.51
CA SER A 504 20.30 -5.54 -7.18
C SER A 504 19.42 -5.72 -5.94
N GLU A 505 19.39 -4.74 -5.05
CA GLU A 505 18.58 -4.76 -3.83
C GLU A 505 17.22 -4.07 -3.99
N PHE A 506 16.99 -3.45 -5.15
CA PHE A 506 15.74 -2.73 -5.39
C PHE A 506 14.55 -3.68 -5.48
N CYS A 507 13.55 -3.44 -4.63
CA CYS A 507 12.30 -4.19 -4.54
C CYS A 507 11.05 -3.28 -4.59
N GLY A 508 11.21 -2.07 -5.11
CA GLY A 508 10.20 -1.00 -5.21
C GLY A 508 10.57 0.21 -4.37
N ALA A 509 10.24 1.43 -4.80
CA ALA A 509 10.64 2.67 -4.15
C ALA A 509 10.20 2.77 -2.67
N LYS A 510 9.04 2.17 -2.35
CA LYS A 510 8.50 2.12 -0.99
C LYS A 510 9.29 1.20 -0.05
N TYR A 511 9.93 0.16 -0.58
CA TYR A 511 10.50 -0.95 0.20
C TYR A 511 12.02 -1.03 0.15
N SER A 512 12.63 -0.35 -0.80
CA SER A 512 14.08 -0.27 -0.91
C SER A 512 14.63 0.75 0.08
N LEU A 513 15.77 0.42 0.68
CA LEU A 513 16.45 1.34 1.60
C LEU A 513 16.92 2.58 0.84
N HIS A 514 17.40 2.35 -0.38
CA HIS A 514 17.88 3.36 -1.32
C HIS A 514 17.37 3.03 -2.72
N ASP A 515 16.96 4.05 -3.45
CA ASP A 515 16.43 3.94 -4.80
C ASP A 515 16.96 5.05 -5.74
N ASP A 516 18.02 5.73 -5.29
CA ASP A 516 18.61 6.87 -5.99
C ASP A 516 19.18 6.48 -7.35
N PHE A 517 19.95 5.36 -7.42
CA PHE A 517 20.52 4.91 -8.68
C PHE A 517 19.47 4.29 -9.64
N PRO A 518 18.56 3.40 -9.21
CA PRO A 518 17.46 2.95 -10.06
C PRO A 518 16.67 4.09 -10.70
N ASP A 519 16.42 5.18 -9.97
CA ASP A 519 15.71 6.35 -10.47
C ASP A 519 16.55 7.18 -11.44
N CYS A 520 17.84 7.42 -11.11
CA CYS A 520 18.79 8.07 -12.00
C CYS A 520 18.98 7.31 -13.32
N LEU A 521 19.06 5.99 -13.28
CA LEU A 521 19.15 5.13 -14.47
C LEU A 521 17.88 5.21 -15.32
N ALA A 522 16.69 5.17 -14.69
CA ALA A 522 15.43 5.29 -15.40
C ALA A 522 15.31 6.64 -16.14
N ASP A 523 15.79 7.73 -15.50
CA ASP A 523 15.88 9.05 -16.13
C ASP A 523 16.85 9.05 -17.32
N ALA A 524 18.03 8.46 -17.17
CA ALA A 524 19.00 8.34 -18.24
C ALA A 524 18.43 7.61 -19.45
N VAL A 525 17.72 6.50 -19.23
CA VAL A 525 17.09 5.69 -20.30
C VAL A 525 15.94 6.44 -20.97
N GLU A 526 15.09 7.16 -20.22
CA GLU A 526 14.01 7.95 -20.78
C GLU A 526 14.55 9.10 -21.65
N ASN A 527 15.60 9.79 -21.20
CA ASN A 527 16.12 10.97 -21.90
C ASN A 527 17.04 10.62 -23.08
N ILE A 528 17.82 9.53 -23.02
CA ILE A 528 18.68 9.13 -24.14
C ILE A 528 17.89 8.79 -25.41
N ALA A 529 16.64 8.34 -25.26
CA ALA A 529 15.73 8.09 -26.38
C ALA A 529 15.47 9.36 -27.21
N ASN A 530 15.50 10.53 -26.59
CA ASN A 530 15.25 11.83 -27.20
C ASN A 530 16.53 12.53 -27.71
N VAL A 531 17.71 11.93 -27.50
CA VAL A 531 19.00 12.46 -27.98
C VAL A 531 19.12 12.15 -29.47
N GLU A 532 19.46 13.17 -30.26
CA GLU A 532 19.75 12.97 -31.69
C GLU A 532 21.04 12.17 -31.87
N THR A 533 21.04 11.26 -32.85
CA THR A 533 22.23 10.48 -33.19
C THR A 533 23.32 11.37 -33.79
N VAL A 534 24.50 11.38 -33.21
CA VAL A 534 25.67 12.01 -33.80
C VAL A 534 26.15 11.09 -34.94
N GLY A 535 25.76 11.44 -36.19
CA GLY A 535 26.25 10.72 -37.37
C GLY A 535 27.77 10.90 -37.50
N LYS A 536 28.55 9.89 -37.16
CA LYS A 536 29.95 9.82 -37.57
C LYS A 536 29.96 9.69 -39.10
N MET A 537 30.30 10.78 -39.80
CA MET A 537 30.50 10.76 -41.22
C MET A 537 31.72 9.86 -41.50
N LYS A 538 31.48 8.60 -41.94
CA LYS A 538 32.57 7.75 -42.44
C LYS A 538 33.02 8.34 -43.78
N VAL A 539 34.13 9.06 -43.78
CA VAL A 539 34.82 9.48 -44.98
C VAL A 539 35.54 8.25 -45.52
N PHE A 540 34.98 7.63 -46.56
CA PHE A 540 35.70 6.59 -47.29
C PHE A 540 36.70 7.29 -48.23
N PRO A 541 37.98 6.83 -48.25
CA PRO A 541 38.91 7.31 -49.26
C PRO A 541 38.34 7.04 -50.66
N LEU A 542 38.55 7.96 -51.60
CA LEU A 542 38.06 7.86 -53.00
C LEU A 542 38.50 6.58 -53.70
N ASP A 543 39.59 5.95 -53.30
CA ASP A 543 40.13 4.68 -53.81
C ASP A 543 39.20 3.46 -53.57
N TYR A 544 38.16 3.59 -52.76
CA TYR A 544 37.21 2.51 -52.50
C TYR A 544 36.00 2.50 -53.46
N ILE A 545 35.85 3.50 -54.33
CA ILE A 545 34.69 3.65 -55.20
C ILE A 545 35.01 3.21 -56.65
N GLY A 546 36.20 2.64 -56.93
CA GLY A 546 36.48 2.00 -58.21
C GLY A 546 36.25 2.90 -59.44
N LEU A 547 36.66 4.19 -59.42
CA LEU A 547 36.76 5.09 -60.56
C LEU A 547 38.22 5.36 -60.88
#